data_cf11a8f1489060e951620ac81e60ced7
#
_entry.id   cf11a8f1489060e951620ac81e60ced7
#
_cell.length_a   1.000
_cell.length_b   1.000
_cell.length_c   1.000
_cell.angle_alpha   90.00
_cell.angle_beta   90.00
_cell.angle_gamma   90.00
#
_symmetry.space_group_name_H-M   'P 1'
#
loop_
_entity.id
_entity.type
_entity.pdbx_description
1 polymer ?
#
loop_
_entity_poly.entity_id
_entity_poly.type
_entity_poly.pdbx_seq_one_letter_code
_entity_poly.pdbx_strand_id
1 'polypeptide(L)'
;VIALTVIYLLLVAFIDVLKLLLGEDFREAIYIVPFVLITYSFQGIYYNLSLWYKLTDRTIWGTYISLIGFAVTLVLNVLLVPKLSYWACVFASLISFALMMIICYFLGQKYYPIRYNLRKIVVYFVVSIVISVLMLVVRFDNFWLDLAWRLLWFVPFSAYVLIRELPTKELINQYLRKNATS
;
A
#
# COMPACT_ATOMS: atom_id res chain seq x y z
N VAL A 1 1.46 -6.88 4.20
CA VAL A 1 1.40 -5.44 4.49
C VAL A 1 2.79 -4.80 4.46
N ILE A 2 3.75 -5.37 5.18
CA ILE A 2 5.13 -4.85 5.28
C ILE A 2 5.78 -4.68 3.90
N ALA A 3 5.69 -5.70 3.03
CA ALA A 3 6.18 -5.58 1.65
C ALA A 3 5.50 -4.45 0.89
N LEU A 4 4.20 -4.24 1.12
CA LEU A 4 3.45 -3.14 0.49
C LEU A 4 3.94 -1.77 0.94
N THR A 5 4.29 -1.57 2.23
CA THR A 5 4.84 -0.30 2.71
C THR A 5 6.23 -0.01 2.14
N VAL A 6 7.06 -1.04 1.96
CA VAL A 6 8.38 -0.88 1.32
C VAL A 6 8.22 -0.53 -0.17
N ILE A 7 7.34 -1.24 -0.90
CA ILE A 7 7.06 -0.94 -2.32
C ILE A 7 6.47 0.47 -2.47
N TYR A 8 5.54 0.86 -1.57
CA TYR A 8 4.98 2.21 -1.54
C TYR A 8 6.08 3.28 -1.44
N LEU A 9 6.98 3.16 -0.46
CA LEU A 9 8.08 4.11 -0.28
C LEU A 9 9.09 4.08 -1.43
N LEU A 10 9.36 2.90 -1.99
CA LEU A 10 10.23 2.77 -3.17
C LEU A 10 9.67 3.59 -4.34
N LEU A 11 8.40 3.43 -4.65
CA LEU A 11 7.77 4.15 -5.75
C LEU A 11 7.71 5.66 -5.50
N VAL A 12 7.49 6.09 -4.23
CA VAL A 12 7.55 7.52 -3.87
C VAL A 12 8.98 8.05 -3.96
N ALA A 13 10.00 7.29 -3.56
CA ALA A 13 11.40 7.71 -3.69
C ALA A 13 11.81 7.92 -5.15
N PHE A 14 11.33 7.06 -6.06
CA PHE A 14 11.63 7.15 -7.48
C PHE A 14 10.60 7.94 -8.30
N ILE A 15 9.76 8.77 -7.66
CA ILE A 15 8.67 9.48 -8.34
C ILE A 15 9.17 10.43 -9.42
N ASP A 16 10.36 11.05 -9.28
CA ASP A 16 10.93 11.93 -10.30
C ASP A 16 11.51 11.15 -11.49
N VAL A 17 11.99 9.93 -11.26
CA VAL A 17 12.36 9.02 -12.35
C VAL A 17 11.12 8.63 -13.13
N LEU A 18 10.00 8.33 -12.44
CA LEU A 18 8.71 8.07 -13.07
C LEU A 18 8.23 9.30 -13.87
N LYS A 19 8.49 10.51 -13.37
CA LYS A 19 8.16 11.76 -14.07
C LYS A 19 8.89 11.90 -15.40
N LEU A 20 10.12 11.39 -15.51
CA LEU A 20 10.87 11.40 -16.76
C LEU A 20 10.28 10.47 -17.84
N LEU A 21 9.60 9.39 -17.39
CA LEU A 21 8.93 8.43 -18.27
C LEU A 21 7.57 8.94 -18.75
N LEU A 22 6.98 9.92 -18.05
CA LEU A 22 5.70 10.52 -18.40
C LEU A 22 5.91 11.67 -19.41
N GLY A 23 5.09 11.71 -20.45
CA GLY A 23 5.01 12.84 -21.37
C GLY A 23 4.69 14.15 -20.64
N GLU A 24 5.06 15.28 -21.24
CA GLU A 24 4.93 16.61 -20.62
C GLU A 24 3.49 16.93 -20.17
N ASP A 25 2.51 16.53 -20.98
CA ASP A 25 1.09 16.76 -20.72
C ASP A 25 0.56 16.00 -19.48
N PHE A 26 1.24 14.93 -19.07
CA PHE A 26 0.84 14.09 -17.92
C PHE A 26 1.62 14.38 -16.63
N ARG A 27 2.52 15.36 -16.63
CA ARG A 27 3.34 15.68 -15.44
C ARG A 27 2.53 16.19 -14.27
N GLU A 28 1.38 16.81 -14.51
CA GLU A 28 0.47 17.21 -13.42
C GLU A 28 -0.12 16.01 -12.68
N ALA A 29 -0.33 14.88 -13.35
CA ALA A 29 -0.85 13.67 -12.75
C ALA A 29 0.10 13.05 -11.69
N ILE A 30 1.36 13.49 -11.63
CA ILE A 30 2.32 12.93 -10.66
C ILE A 30 1.95 13.23 -9.21
N TYR A 31 1.22 14.33 -8.96
CA TYR A 31 0.72 14.67 -7.63
C TYR A 31 -0.34 13.69 -7.11
N ILE A 32 -0.96 12.92 -7.99
CA ILE A 32 -1.96 11.90 -7.64
C ILE A 32 -1.29 10.59 -7.22
N VAL A 33 -0.09 10.31 -7.71
CA VAL A 33 0.61 9.03 -7.54
C VAL A 33 0.67 8.59 -6.06
N PRO A 34 1.03 9.44 -5.08
CA PRO A 34 1.06 9.03 -3.69
C PRO A 34 -0.30 8.55 -3.17
N PHE A 35 -1.38 9.22 -3.56
CA PHE A 35 -2.75 8.84 -3.16
C PHE A 35 -3.19 7.52 -3.80
N VAL A 36 -2.85 7.32 -5.06
CA VAL A 36 -3.10 6.06 -5.77
C VAL A 36 -2.34 4.91 -5.13
N LEU A 37 -1.10 5.13 -4.73
CA LEU A 37 -0.29 4.13 -4.03
C LEU A 37 -0.86 3.77 -2.64
N ILE A 38 -1.40 4.75 -1.90
CA ILE A 38 -2.14 4.49 -0.65
C ILE A 38 -3.38 3.64 -0.94
N THR A 39 -4.11 3.96 -1.99
CA THR A 39 -5.29 3.20 -2.43
C THR A 39 -4.95 1.74 -2.72
N TYR A 40 -3.88 1.49 -3.48
CA TYR A 40 -3.40 0.14 -3.75
C TYR A 40 -2.87 -0.58 -2.50
N SER A 41 -2.35 0.16 -1.52
CA SER A 41 -1.98 -0.41 -0.23
C SER A 41 -3.20 -0.93 0.54
N PHE A 42 -4.32 -0.21 0.55
CA PHE A 42 -5.58 -0.68 1.13
C PHE A 42 -6.12 -1.90 0.38
N GLN A 43 -6.05 -1.88 -0.96
CA GLN A 43 -6.42 -3.03 -1.79
C GLN A 43 -5.57 -4.27 -1.46
N GLY A 44 -4.26 -4.10 -1.30
CA GLY A 44 -3.36 -5.19 -0.93
C GLY A 44 -3.65 -5.75 0.46
N ILE A 45 -4.01 -4.90 1.44
CA ILE A 45 -4.45 -5.33 2.76
C ILE A 45 -5.78 -6.09 2.65
N TYR A 46 -6.74 -5.57 1.87
CA TYR A 46 -8.00 -6.26 1.59
C TYR A 46 -7.78 -7.66 1.01
N TYR A 47 -6.89 -7.83 0.04
CA TYR A 47 -6.58 -9.15 -0.52
C TYR A 47 -6.01 -10.12 0.52
N ASN A 48 -5.14 -9.67 1.42
CA ASN A 48 -4.67 -10.50 2.52
C ASN A 48 -5.78 -10.87 3.50
N LEU A 49 -6.65 -9.91 3.84
CA LEU A 49 -7.81 -10.18 4.69
C LEU A 49 -8.81 -11.12 4.01
N SER A 50 -8.93 -11.09 2.69
CA SER A 50 -9.86 -11.89 1.90
C SER A 50 -9.63 -13.40 1.95
N LEU A 51 -8.48 -13.83 2.45
CA LEU A 51 -8.13 -15.25 2.54
C LEU A 51 -9.11 -16.05 3.41
N TRP A 52 -9.72 -15.43 4.43
CA TRP A 52 -10.62 -16.16 5.34
C TRP A 52 -11.82 -16.79 4.62
N TYR A 53 -12.49 -16.05 3.73
CA TYR A 53 -13.66 -16.59 3.04
C TYR A 53 -13.28 -17.61 1.94
N LYS A 54 -12.04 -17.55 1.42
CA LYS A 54 -11.49 -18.56 0.50
C LYS A 54 -11.16 -19.85 1.25
N LEU A 55 -10.59 -19.76 2.46
CA LEU A 55 -10.24 -20.91 3.30
C LEU A 55 -11.45 -21.58 3.95
N THR A 56 -12.57 -20.86 4.12
CA THR A 56 -13.80 -21.37 4.73
C THR A 56 -14.88 -21.73 3.71
N ASP A 57 -14.54 -21.78 2.40
CA ASP A 57 -15.47 -22.04 1.29
C ASP A 57 -16.70 -21.11 1.25
N ARG A 58 -16.55 -19.90 1.85
CA ARG A 58 -17.59 -18.89 1.87
C ARG A 58 -17.33 -17.76 0.87
N THR A 59 -16.96 -18.11 -0.34
CA THR A 59 -16.54 -17.17 -1.42
C THR A 59 -17.62 -16.16 -1.81
N ILE A 60 -18.87 -16.44 -1.53
CA ILE A 60 -20.01 -15.54 -1.76
C ILE A 60 -19.85 -14.19 -1.04
N TRP A 61 -19.17 -14.17 0.14
CA TRP A 61 -18.87 -12.94 0.85
C TRP A 61 -17.93 -12.02 0.06
N GLY A 62 -17.00 -12.62 -0.70
CA GLY A 62 -16.15 -11.86 -1.61
C GLY A 62 -16.95 -11.10 -2.67
N THR A 63 -17.97 -11.74 -3.23
CA THR A 63 -18.88 -11.11 -4.20
C THR A 63 -19.67 -9.96 -3.57
N TYR A 64 -20.24 -10.14 -2.37
CA TYR A 64 -20.96 -9.06 -1.69
C TYR A 64 -20.07 -7.87 -1.36
N ILE A 65 -18.87 -8.11 -0.84
CA ILE A 65 -17.92 -7.03 -0.51
C ILE A 65 -17.50 -6.28 -1.78
N SER A 66 -17.23 -7.02 -2.87
CA SER A 66 -16.86 -6.40 -4.15
C SER A 66 -18.01 -5.60 -4.76
N LEU A 67 -19.26 -6.08 -4.63
CA LEU A 67 -20.44 -5.38 -5.10
C LEU A 67 -20.67 -4.07 -4.33
N ILE A 68 -20.46 -4.08 -3.00
CA ILE A 68 -20.50 -2.87 -2.18
C ILE A 68 -19.43 -1.88 -2.63
N GLY A 69 -18.18 -2.35 -2.81
CA GLY A 69 -17.08 -1.52 -3.30
C GLY A 69 -17.39 -0.89 -4.67
N PHE A 70 -17.93 -1.68 -5.60
CA PHE A 70 -18.37 -1.20 -6.90
C PHE A 70 -19.44 -0.12 -6.80
N ALA A 71 -20.49 -0.37 -6.01
CA ALA A 71 -21.59 0.58 -5.82
C ALA A 71 -21.08 1.91 -5.24
N VAL A 72 -20.22 1.87 -4.22
CA VAL A 72 -19.61 3.06 -3.61
C VAL A 72 -18.75 3.80 -4.63
N THR A 73 -17.88 3.10 -5.37
CA THR A 73 -17.06 3.73 -6.41
C THR A 73 -17.91 4.40 -7.48
N LEU A 74 -18.97 3.74 -7.95
CA LEU A 74 -19.88 4.26 -8.97
C LEU A 74 -20.58 5.53 -8.48
N VAL A 75 -21.19 5.47 -7.30
CA VAL A 75 -21.92 6.63 -6.71
C VAL A 75 -20.99 7.80 -6.49
N LEU A 76 -19.82 7.57 -5.90
CA LEU A 76 -18.85 8.64 -5.64
C LEU A 76 -18.31 9.24 -6.94
N ASN A 77 -18.04 8.43 -7.97
CA ASN A 77 -17.59 8.97 -9.27
C ASN A 77 -18.68 9.83 -9.92
N VAL A 78 -19.93 9.37 -9.95
CA VAL A 78 -21.05 10.15 -10.53
C VAL A 78 -21.23 11.49 -9.82
N LEU A 79 -21.06 11.52 -8.48
CA LEU A 79 -21.26 12.73 -7.68
C LEU A 79 -20.06 13.68 -7.70
N LEU A 80 -18.83 13.14 -7.72
CA LEU A 80 -17.60 13.91 -7.52
C LEU A 80 -16.90 14.30 -8.83
N VAL A 81 -17.00 13.48 -9.89
CA VAL A 81 -16.30 13.77 -11.16
C VAL A 81 -16.67 15.13 -11.74
N PRO A 82 -17.96 15.56 -11.74
CA PRO A 82 -18.31 16.89 -12.26
C PRO A 82 -17.67 18.05 -11.50
N LYS A 83 -17.26 17.83 -10.24
CA LYS A 83 -16.70 18.86 -9.35
C LYS A 83 -15.17 18.82 -9.23
N LEU A 84 -14.62 17.62 -9.17
CA LEU A 84 -13.21 17.38 -8.85
C LEU A 84 -12.40 16.78 -10.02
N SER A 85 -13.06 16.55 -11.17
CA SER A 85 -12.43 15.95 -12.35
C SER A 85 -11.68 14.64 -11.99
N TYR A 86 -10.41 14.48 -12.39
CA TYR A 86 -9.63 13.26 -12.14
C TYR A 86 -9.35 12.97 -10.65
N TRP A 87 -9.34 13.98 -9.77
CA TRP A 87 -9.21 13.77 -8.32
C TRP A 87 -10.37 12.97 -7.71
N ALA A 88 -11.54 13.10 -8.32
CA ALA A 88 -12.71 12.34 -7.88
C ALA A 88 -12.48 10.83 -7.95
N CYS A 89 -11.87 10.34 -9.03
CA CYS A 89 -11.59 8.92 -9.22
C CYS A 89 -10.64 8.37 -8.14
N VAL A 90 -9.66 9.18 -7.74
CA VAL A 90 -8.70 8.80 -6.69
C VAL A 90 -9.39 8.70 -5.34
N PHE A 91 -10.17 9.72 -4.96
CA PHE A 91 -10.90 9.70 -3.68
C PHE A 91 -11.99 8.62 -3.65
N ALA A 92 -12.71 8.43 -4.75
CA ALA A 92 -13.71 7.36 -4.84
C ALA A 92 -13.07 5.98 -4.65
N SER A 93 -11.95 5.72 -5.29
CA SER A 93 -11.22 4.46 -5.14
C SER A 93 -10.65 4.29 -3.74
N LEU A 94 -10.08 5.34 -3.16
CA LEU A 94 -9.52 5.33 -1.80
C LEU A 94 -10.58 4.97 -0.76
N ILE A 95 -11.73 5.64 -0.82
CA ILE A 95 -12.86 5.39 0.10
C ILE A 95 -13.40 3.98 -0.09
N SER A 96 -13.57 3.53 -1.34
CA SER A 96 -14.10 2.19 -1.63
C SER A 96 -13.20 1.09 -1.12
N PHE A 97 -11.89 1.13 -1.39
CA PHE A 97 -10.98 0.10 -0.90
C PHE A 97 -10.79 0.16 0.61
N ALA A 98 -10.80 1.34 1.23
CA ALA A 98 -10.81 1.48 2.68
C ALA A 98 -12.06 0.82 3.29
N LEU A 99 -13.24 1.06 2.71
CA LEU A 99 -14.49 0.47 3.16
C LEU A 99 -14.48 -1.06 3.00
N MET A 100 -14.06 -1.56 1.83
CA MET A 100 -13.94 -3.01 1.59
C MET A 100 -12.99 -3.67 2.57
N MET A 101 -11.85 -3.06 2.88
CA MET A 101 -10.88 -3.53 3.86
C MET A 101 -11.51 -3.62 5.25
N ILE A 102 -12.23 -2.56 5.68
CA ILE A 102 -12.88 -2.50 6.98
C ILE A 102 -13.96 -3.57 7.10
N ILE A 103 -14.85 -3.69 6.11
CA ILE A 103 -15.91 -4.72 6.10
C ILE A 103 -15.29 -6.11 6.13
N CYS A 104 -14.30 -6.37 5.29
CA CYS A 104 -13.61 -7.66 5.23
C CYS A 104 -12.95 -8.03 6.57
N TYR A 105 -12.36 -7.06 7.27
CA TYR A 105 -11.76 -7.26 8.59
C TYR A 105 -12.81 -7.66 9.62
N PHE A 106 -13.91 -6.91 9.75
CA PHE A 106 -14.96 -7.22 10.75
C PHE A 106 -15.62 -8.56 10.47
N LEU A 107 -15.93 -8.88 9.23
CA LEU A 107 -16.49 -10.19 8.86
C LEU A 107 -15.47 -11.31 9.10
N GLY A 108 -14.21 -11.08 8.78
CA GLY A 108 -13.16 -12.05 9.05
C GLY A 108 -13.01 -12.34 10.54
N GLN A 109 -13.03 -11.33 11.40
CA GLN A 109 -12.97 -11.53 12.85
C GLN A 109 -14.19 -12.29 13.39
N LYS A 110 -15.36 -12.14 12.77
CA LYS A 110 -16.59 -12.84 13.17
C LYS A 110 -16.59 -14.31 12.76
N TYR A 111 -16.13 -14.64 11.55
CA TYR A 111 -16.25 -15.98 10.98
C TYR A 111 -14.97 -16.82 11.10
N TYR A 112 -13.81 -16.16 11.16
CA TYR A 112 -12.50 -16.80 11.26
C TYR A 112 -11.55 -15.88 12.04
N PRO A 113 -11.61 -15.88 13.38
CA PRO A 113 -10.86 -14.95 14.21
C PRO A 113 -9.35 -15.19 14.11
N ILE A 114 -8.66 -14.42 13.29
CA ILE A 114 -7.21 -14.40 13.21
C ILE A 114 -6.70 -13.24 14.08
N ARG A 115 -5.72 -13.53 14.94
CA ARG A 115 -5.07 -12.50 15.77
C ARG A 115 -4.07 -11.70 14.91
N TYR A 116 -4.55 -10.68 14.22
CA TYR A 116 -3.69 -9.73 13.52
C TYR A 116 -3.05 -8.76 14.52
N ASN A 117 -1.75 -8.54 14.39
CA ASN A 117 -1.09 -7.49 15.16
C ASN A 117 -1.33 -6.11 14.50
N LEU A 118 -2.58 -5.63 14.58
CA LEU A 118 -3.03 -4.39 13.94
C LEU A 118 -2.18 -3.19 14.34
N ARG A 119 -1.73 -3.14 15.60
CA ARG A 119 -0.91 -2.03 16.09
C ARG A 119 0.38 -1.89 15.28
N LYS A 120 1.06 -3.00 14.99
CA LYS A 120 2.27 -2.98 14.16
C LYS A 120 1.96 -2.53 12.73
N ILE A 121 0.91 -3.08 12.13
CA ILE A 121 0.50 -2.76 10.76
C ILE A 121 0.20 -1.27 10.60
N VAL A 122 -0.60 -0.72 11.52
CA VAL A 122 -0.97 0.71 11.52
C VAL A 122 0.25 1.59 11.73
N VAL A 123 1.14 1.25 12.68
CA VAL A 123 2.35 2.02 12.92
C VAL A 123 3.25 2.06 11.69
N TYR A 124 3.55 0.92 11.06
CA TYR A 124 4.37 0.92 9.84
C TYR A 124 3.73 1.72 8.69
N PHE A 125 2.41 1.61 8.55
CA PHE A 125 1.68 2.33 7.52
C PHE A 125 1.69 3.85 7.76
N VAL A 126 1.42 4.30 8.99
CA VAL A 126 1.46 5.72 9.35
C VAL A 126 2.88 6.29 9.20
N VAL A 127 3.89 5.57 9.68
CA VAL A 127 5.29 6.00 9.53
C VAL A 127 5.68 6.11 8.06
N SER A 128 5.27 5.16 7.22
CA SER A 128 5.55 5.23 5.77
C SER A 128 4.88 6.43 5.10
N ILE A 129 3.66 6.79 5.51
CA ILE A 129 2.98 7.99 5.01
C ILE A 129 3.72 9.26 5.46
N VAL A 130 4.12 9.36 6.73
CA VAL A 130 4.87 10.51 7.24
C VAL A 130 6.19 10.69 6.49
N ILE A 131 6.94 9.59 6.29
CA ILE A 131 8.19 9.62 5.52
C ILE A 131 7.92 10.05 4.07
N SER A 132 6.86 9.57 3.43
CA SER A 132 6.52 9.95 2.06
C SER A 132 6.18 11.44 1.95
N VAL A 133 5.46 11.98 2.94
CA VAL A 133 5.18 13.43 3.00
C VAL A 133 6.46 14.24 3.15
N LEU A 134 7.38 13.82 4.03
CA LEU A 134 8.69 14.47 4.19
C LEU A 134 9.50 14.44 2.88
N MET A 135 9.50 13.32 2.16
CA MET A 135 10.17 13.20 0.86
C MET A 135 9.58 14.11 -0.21
N LEU A 136 8.28 14.41 -0.15
CA LEU A 136 7.59 15.22 -1.15
C LEU A 136 7.59 16.72 -0.83
N VAL A 137 7.63 17.08 0.45
CA VAL A 137 7.63 18.49 0.90
C VAL A 137 8.99 19.12 0.71
N VAL A 138 10.06 18.40 1.06
CA VAL A 138 11.42 18.89 0.89
C VAL A 138 11.89 18.54 -0.53
N ARG A 139 12.07 19.57 -1.37
CA ARG A 139 12.54 19.44 -2.75
C ARG A 139 13.80 20.27 -2.93
N PHE A 140 14.76 19.70 -3.65
CA PHE A 140 15.99 20.37 -4.05
C PHE A 140 15.97 20.64 -5.56
N ASP A 141 16.52 21.76 -5.98
CA ASP A 141 16.61 22.12 -7.41
C ASP A 141 17.51 21.15 -8.21
N ASN A 142 18.49 20.55 -7.54
CA ASN A 142 19.36 19.54 -8.13
C ASN A 142 18.75 18.15 -8.04
N PHE A 143 18.53 17.51 -9.19
CA PHE A 143 18.00 16.13 -9.29
C PHE A 143 18.76 15.12 -8.42
N TRP A 144 20.10 15.18 -8.40
CA TRP A 144 20.93 14.26 -7.62
C TRP A 144 20.78 14.46 -6.11
N LEU A 145 20.66 15.71 -5.64
CA LEU A 145 20.45 16.02 -4.24
C LEU A 145 19.05 15.59 -3.77
N ASP A 146 18.04 15.78 -4.60
CA ASP A 146 16.66 15.36 -4.31
C ASP A 146 16.56 13.83 -4.25
N LEU A 147 17.18 13.12 -5.18
CA LEU A 147 17.25 11.66 -5.16
C LEU A 147 18.02 11.15 -3.93
N ALA A 148 19.17 11.75 -3.59
CA ALA A 148 19.95 11.38 -2.43
C ALA A 148 19.15 11.60 -1.12
N TRP A 149 18.41 12.72 -1.01
CA TRP A 149 17.53 13.02 0.11
C TRP A 149 16.45 11.93 0.30
N ARG A 150 15.81 11.52 -0.76
CA ARG A 150 14.76 10.50 -0.71
C ARG A 150 15.33 9.13 -0.36
N LEU A 151 16.48 8.76 -0.92
CA LEU A 151 17.17 7.52 -0.59
C LEU A 151 17.64 7.50 0.87
N LEU A 152 18.03 8.66 1.43
CA LEU A 152 18.39 8.79 2.84
C LEU A 152 17.27 8.37 3.81
N TRP A 153 16.01 8.60 3.45
CA TRP A 153 14.85 8.17 4.24
C TRP A 153 14.38 6.76 3.88
N PHE A 154 14.45 6.40 2.60
CA PHE A 154 14.01 5.09 2.13
C PHE A 154 14.90 3.95 2.63
N VAL A 155 16.23 4.08 2.51
CA VAL A 155 17.18 3.00 2.84
C VAL A 155 17.15 2.62 4.32
N PRO A 156 17.23 3.54 5.29
CA PRO A 156 17.17 3.16 6.70
C PRO A 156 15.83 2.56 7.10
N PHE A 157 14.73 3.09 6.58
CA PHE A 157 13.40 2.55 6.87
C PHE A 157 13.22 1.14 6.32
N SER A 158 13.58 0.91 5.06
CA SER A 158 13.48 -0.41 4.42
C SER A 158 14.41 -1.42 5.10
N ALA A 159 15.63 -1.03 5.41
CA ALA A 159 16.57 -1.86 6.15
C ALA A 159 16.05 -2.24 7.54
N TYR A 160 15.53 -1.27 8.30
CA TYR A 160 14.92 -1.50 9.62
C TYR A 160 13.77 -2.50 9.54
N VAL A 161 12.87 -2.29 8.60
CA VAL A 161 11.68 -3.15 8.40
C VAL A 161 12.10 -4.56 7.98
N LEU A 162 13.03 -4.69 7.04
CA LEU A 162 13.52 -5.99 6.56
C LEU A 162 14.24 -6.77 7.65
N ILE A 163 15.15 -6.14 8.41
CA ILE A 163 15.91 -6.80 9.48
C ILE A 163 14.99 -7.27 10.62
N ARG A 164 13.96 -6.48 10.95
CA ARG A 164 13.10 -6.77 12.08
C ARG A 164 12.02 -7.81 11.79
N GLU A 165 11.49 -7.84 10.58
CA GLU A 165 10.31 -8.65 10.24
C GLU A 165 10.65 -9.86 9.35
N LEU A 166 11.80 -9.87 8.66
CA LEU A 166 12.26 -11.09 8.01
C LEU A 166 12.90 -12.00 9.05
N PRO A 167 12.50 -13.27 9.12
CA PRO A 167 13.17 -14.27 9.97
C PRO A 167 14.50 -14.69 9.35
N THR A 168 15.40 -13.70 9.15
CA THR A 168 16.71 -13.92 8.53
C THR A 168 17.52 -14.99 9.24
N LYS A 169 17.41 -15.09 10.57
CA LYS A 169 18.06 -16.13 11.36
C LYS A 169 17.52 -17.54 11.06
N GLU A 170 16.22 -17.67 10.87
CA GLU A 170 15.59 -18.97 10.55
C GLU A 170 15.90 -19.39 9.11
N LEU A 171 15.87 -18.46 8.17
CA LEU A 171 16.20 -18.73 6.77
C LEU A 171 17.67 -19.10 6.61
N ILE A 172 18.60 -18.41 7.28
CA ILE A 172 20.02 -18.73 7.29
C ILE A 172 20.24 -20.11 7.92
N ASN A 173 19.62 -20.40 9.04
CA ASN A 173 19.72 -21.70 9.69
C ASN A 173 19.14 -22.84 8.85
N GLN A 174 18.03 -22.61 8.14
CA GLN A 174 17.48 -23.60 7.20
C GLN A 174 18.41 -23.85 6.02
N TYR A 175 19.01 -22.77 5.48
CA TYR A 175 19.97 -22.88 4.38
C TYR A 175 21.24 -23.62 4.79
N LEU A 176 21.77 -23.32 5.97
CA LEU A 176 22.95 -24.00 6.53
C LEU A 176 22.66 -25.48 6.84
N ARG A 177 21.47 -25.80 7.38
CA ARG A 177 21.07 -27.20 7.61
C ARG A 177 20.93 -27.97 6.30
N LYS A 178 20.35 -27.35 5.27
CA LYS A 178 20.19 -28.01 3.96
C LYS A 178 21.52 -28.32 3.29
N ASN A 179 22.53 -27.45 3.43
CA ASN A 179 23.86 -27.65 2.88
C ASN A 179 24.74 -28.58 3.73
N ALA A 180 24.39 -28.80 5.02
CA ALA A 180 25.08 -29.75 5.89
C ALA A 180 24.60 -31.21 5.72
N THR A 181 23.49 -31.43 5.03
CA THR A 181 22.89 -32.75 4.76
C THR A 181 23.04 -33.20 3.30
N SER A 182 23.71 -32.42 2.48
CA SER A 182 24.14 -32.74 1.12
C SER A 182 25.63 -33.05 1.07
#